data_cc7fef46612dc7a88bcd54def70d9d78
#
_entry.id   cc7fef46612dc7a88bcd54def70d9d78
#
_cell.length_a   1.000
_cell.length_b   1.000
_cell.length_c   1.000
_cell.angle_alpha   90.00
_cell.angle_beta   90.00
_cell.angle_gamma   90.00
#
_symmetry.space_group_name_H-M   'P 1'
#
loop_
_entity.id
_entity.type
_entity.pdbx_description
1 polymer ?
#
loop_
_entity_poly.entity_id
_entity_poly.type
_entity_poly.pdbx_seq_one_letter_code
_entity_poly.pdbx_strand_id
1 'polypeptide(L)'
;MKQLLFCIFLLLLEGCSSNQPPAVSGQIDELPTIYPDYIDVTIPQSIAPLNFAVQTEGKACAVFTTEGYAFTVYASNGAFSIPDTDWEKLLTAAKGKQVEVSVLTEEKGKWNAFLPFHIRVSEDPIDPYIAYRLIDPGYQLWNEMGIYQRELSSFDPVSYTHLRA
;
A
#
# COMPACT_ATOMS: atom_id res chain seq x y z
N MET A 1 25.73 32.21 28.85
CA MET A 1 26.26 31.00 28.19
C MET A 1 25.32 29.79 28.31
N LYS A 2 24.77 29.46 29.48
CA LYS A 2 23.83 28.31 29.61
C LYS A 2 22.53 28.45 28.80
N GLN A 3 21.95 29.64 28.70
CA GLN A 3 20.74 29.88 27.89
C GLN A 3 20.99 29.79 26.39
N LEU A 4 22.17 30.17 25.92
CA LEU A 4 22.55 30.10 24.49
C LEU A 4 22.74 28.62 24.06
N LEU A 5 23.30 27.78 24.94
CA LEU A 5 23.45 26.34 24.69
C LEU A 5 22.11 25.61 24.64
N PHE A 6 21.13 26.04 25.43
CA PHE A 6 19.76 25.46 25.43
C PHE A 6 19.00 25.78 24.15
N CYS A 7 19.13 27.02 23.61
CA CYS A 7 18.53 27.39 22.31
C CYS A 7 19.16 26.65 21.13
N ILE A 8 20.49 26.40 21.17
CA ILE A 8 21.16 25.64 20.10
C ILE A 8 20.74 24.16 20.11
N PHE A 9 20.47 23.59 21.29
CA PHE A 9 19.99 22.20 21.41
C PHE A 9 18.55 22.02 20.92
N LEU A 10 17.69 23.06 21.03
CA LEU A 10 16.30 23.02 20.55
C LEU A 10 16.19 23.08 19.02
N LEU A 11 17.21 23.64 18.33
CA LEU A 11 17.23 23.75 16.86
C LEU A 11 17.68 22.46 16.13
N LEU A 12 18.11 21.44 16.85
CA LEU A 12 18.56 20.17 16.26
C LEU A 12 17.47 19.08 16.18
N LEU A 13 16.22 19.42 16.55
CA LEU A 13 15.09 18.47 16.54
C LEU A 13 14.18 18.57 15.31
N GLU A 14 14.55 19.34 14.29
CA GLU A 14 13.92 19.20 12.98
C GLU A 14 14.44 17.92 12.32
N GLY A 15 13.98 16.79 12.80
CA GLY A 15 14.10 15.51 12.12
C GLY A 15 13.37 15.65 10.79
N CYS A 16 14.13 15.76 9.69
CA CYS A 16 13.61 15.62 8.35
C CYS A 16 12.88 14.30 8.24
N SER A 17 11.56 14.31 8.33
CA SER A 17 10.72 13.23 7.87
C SER A 17 10.88 13.18 6.35
N SER A 18 11.69 12.24 5.85
CA SER A 18 11.98 12.03 4.43
C SER A 18 10.77 11.53 3.63
N ASN A 19 9.58 11.49 4.22
CA ASN A 19 8.35 10.94 3.67
C ASN A 19 7.27 12.00 3.37
N GLN A 20 7.64 13.25 3.14
CA GLN A 20 6.65 14.23 2.68
C GLN A 20 6.42 14.10 1.17
N PRO A 21 5.16 14.23 0.70
CA PRO A 21 4.87 14.23 -0.72
C PRO A 21 5.57 15.44 -1.40
N PRO A 22 5.99 15.29 -2.65
CA PRO A 22 6.61 16.39 -3.39
C PRO A 22 5.57 17.48 -3.68
N ALA A 23 6.07 18.71 -3.90
CA ALA A 23 5.21 19.81 -4.31
C ALA A 23 4.65 19.56 -5.71
N VAL A 24 3.32 19.55 -5.84
CA VAL A 24 2.60 19.34 -7.10
C VAL A 24 2.76 20.57 -7.98
N SER A 25 3.21 20.38 -9.23
CA SER A 25 3.40 21.43 -10.23
C SER A 25 2.29 21.47 -11.29
N GLY A 26 1.60 20.35 -11.50
CA GLY A 26 0.51 20.21 -12.47
C GLY A 26 -0.45 19.09 -12.10
N GLN A 27 -1.61 19.07 -12.76
CA GLN A 27 -2.62 18.04 -12.57
C GLN A 27 -2.88 17.35 -13.91
N ILE A 28 -3.03 16.01 -13.87
CA ILE A 28 -3.46 15.17 -14.97
C ILE A 28 -4.93 14.85 -14.72
N ASP A 29 -5.81 15.27 -15.61
CA ASP A 29 -7.26 15.11 -15.46
C ASP A 29 -7.73 13.70 -15.89
N GLU A 30 -6.99 12.68 -15.43
CA GLU A 30 -7.25 11.26 -15.66
C GLU A 30 -6.92 10.46 -14.40
N LEU A 31 -7.54 9.30 -14.23
CA LEU A 31 -7.16 8.32 -13.21
C LEU A 31 -5.83 7.65 -13.59
N PRO A 32 -4.99 7.29 -12.60
CA PRO A 32 -3.75 6.58 -12.87
C PRO A 32 -4.04 5.17 -13.40
N THR A 33 -3.31 4.73 -14.43
CA THR A 33 -3.32 3.32 -14.83
C THR A 33 -2.40 2.53 -13.91
N ILE A 34 -2.98 1.74 -13.02
CA ILE A 34 -2.26 0.94 -12.02
C ILE A 34 -2.48 -0.55 -12.25
N TYR A 35 -1.52 -1.36 -11.80
CA TYR A 35 -1.62 -2.82 -11.82
C TYR A 35 -1.08 -3.43 -10.51
N PRO A 36 -1.85 -4.31 -9.82
CA PRO A 36 -3.27 -4.61 -10.07
C PRO A 36 -4.17 -3.38 -9.97
N ASP A 37 -5.35 -3.44 -10.59
CA ASP A 37 -6.33 -2.36 -10.52
C ASP A 37 -7.08 -2.42 -9.18
N TYR A 38 -6.81 -1.44 -8.33
CA TYR A 38 -7.42 -1.29 -7.01
C TYR A 38 -8.31 -0.03 -6.92
N ILE A 39 -8.71 0.53 -8.07
CA ILE A 39 -9.57 1.71 -8.10
C ILE A 39 -10.97 1.34 -7.61
N ASP A 40 -11.48 2.09 -6.63
CA ASP A 40 -12.82 1.95 -6.04
C ASP A 40 -13.18 0.56 -5.47
N VAL A 41 -12.17 -0.22 -5.07
CA VAL A 41 -12.39 -1.51 -4.44
C VAL A 41 -12.80 -1.38 -2.97
N THR A 42 -13.50 -2.42 -2.46
CA THR A 42 -13.74 -2.58 -1.02
C THR A 42 -12.86 -3.70 -0.49
N ILE A 43 -12.15 -3.42 0.60
CA ILE A 43 -11.20 -4.35 1.23
C ILE A 43 -11.55 -4.59 2.70
N PRO A 44 -11.18 -5.75 3.25
CA PRO A 44 -11.29 -6.00 4.69
C PRO A 44 -10.20 -5.27 5.49
N GLN A 45 -10.40 -5.18 6.80
CA GLN A 45 -9.46 -4.50 7.72
C GLN A 45 -8.14 -5.26 7.93
N SER A 46 -8.11 -6.56 7.61
CA SER A 46 -6.97 -7.47 7.88
C SER A 46 -6.35 -8.01 6.60
N ILE A 47 -6.27 -7.21 5.55
CA ILE A 47 -5.63 -7.61 4.30
C ILE A 47 -4.18 -7.11 4.25
N ALA A 48 -3.31 -7.90 3.62
CA ALA A 48 -1.94 -7.51 3.30
C ALA A 48 -1.90 -6.22 2.46
N PRO A 49 -0.78 -5.47 2.49
CA PRO A 49 -0.64 -4.24 1.72
C PRO A 49 -0.98 -4.42 0.24
N LEU A 50 -1.80 -3.54 -0.29
CA LEU A 50 -2.17 -3.54 -1.71
C LEU A 50 -1.03 -2.94 -2.55
N ASN A 51 0.07 -3.66 -2.66
CA ASN A 51 1.18 -3.27 -3.50
C ASN A 51 0.74 -3.20 -4.97
N PHE A 52 1.11 -2.13 -5.66
CA PHE A 52 0.75 -1.93 -7.05
C PHE A 52 1.88 -1.25 -7.83
N ALA A 53 1.76 -1.22 -9.13
CA ALA A 53 2.67 -0.51 -10.02
C ALA A 53 1.91 0.51 -10.87
N VAL A 54 2.59 1.60 -11.22
CA VAL A 54 2.14 2.60 -12.20
C VAL A 54 3.11 2.62 -13.37
N GLN A 55 2.57 2.76 -14.57
CA GLN A 55 3.42 2.90 -15.76
C GLN A 55 3.99 4.33 -15.82
N THR A 56 5.30 4.46 -15.64
CA THR A 56 6.01 5.74 -15.68
C THR A 56 7.46 5.53 -16.12
N GLU A 57 8.02 6.51 -16.82
CA GLU A 57 9.46 6.56 -17.13
C GLU A 57 10.26 7.34 -16.07
N GLY A 58 9.58 8.12 -15.24
CA GLY A 58 10.16 8.95 -14.19
C GLY A 58 9.97 8.36 -12.79
N LYS A 59 10.22 9.19 -11.79
CA LYS A 59 9.90 8.83 -10.41
C LYS A 59 8.40 8.90 -10.20
N ALA A 60 7.90 8.11 -9.28
CA ALA A 60 6.52 8.18 -8.83
C ALA A 60 6.42 8.12 -7.31
N CYS A 61 5.35 8.69 -6.75
CA CYS A 61 4.98 8.47 -5.37
C CYS A 61 3.46 8.32 -5.25
N ALA A 62 3.02 7.62 -4.23
CA ALA A 62 1.62 7.48 -3.85
C ALA A 62 1.42 8.02 -2.45
N VAL A 63 0.39 8.83 -2.26
CA VAL A 63 -0.02 9.40 -0.98
C VAL A 63 -1.33 8.73 -0.58
N PHE A 64 -1.33 8.07 0.55
CA PHE A 64 -2.51 7.44 1.14
C PHE A 64 -3.01 8.33 2.26
N THR A 65 -4.28 8.70 2.20
CA THR A 65 -4.89 9.62 3.16
C THR A 65 -6.24 9.10 3.64
N THR A 66 -6.45 9.15 4.94
CA THR A 66 -7.75 8.96 5.57
C THR A 66 -7.90 9.95 6.73
N GLU A 67 -9.05 9.99 7.37
CA GLU A 67 -9.26 10.86 8.52
C GLU A 67 -8.29 10.49 9.67
N GLY A 68 -7.39 11.40 10.00
CA GLY A 68 -6.43 11.27 11.11
C GLY A 68 -5.13 10.55 10.78
N TYR A 69 -4.93 10.01 9.56
CA TYR A 69 -3.67 9.37 9.18
C TYR A 69 -3.36 9.55 7.69
N ALA A 70 -2.11 9.81 7.39
CA ALA A 70 -1.60 9.87 6.02
C ALA A 70 -0.13 9.45 5.98
N PHE A 71 0.28 8.85 4.86
CA PHE A 71 1.68 8.53 4.59
C PHE A 71 1.96 8.54 3.08
N THR A 72 3.24 8.61 2.73
CA THR A 72 3.70 8.65 1.34
C THR A 72 4.66 7.49 1.07
N VAL A 73 4.49 6.84 -0.07
CA VAL A 73 5.39 5.78 -0.57
C VAL A 73 5.95 6.19 -1.91
N TYR A 74 7.28 6.10 -2.06
CA TYR A 74 7.96 6.33 -3.33
C TYR A 74 8.11 5.00 -4.08
N ALA A 75 7.87 5.03 -5.37
CA ALA A 75 8.01 3.86 -6.22
C ALA A 75 9.49 3.53 -6.50
N SER A 76 9.79 2.25 -6.60
CA SER A 76 11.02 1.73 -7.18
C SER A 76 10.69 1.11 -8.53
N ASN A 77 11.22 1.67 -9.62
CA ASN A 77 10.91 1.23 -10.99
C ASN A 77 9.39 1.17 -11.27
N GLY A 78 8.64 2.17 -10.81
CA GLY A 78 7.19 2.23 -10.97
C GLY A 78 6.39 1.36 -10.00
N ALA A 79 7.01 0.50 -9.22
CA ALA A 79 6.35 -0.38 -8.25
C ALA A 79 6.34 0.25 -6.85
N PHE A 80 5.18 0.25 -6.22
CA PHE A 80 4.98 0.68 -4.84
C PHE A 80 4.98 -0.52 -3.91
N SER A 81 5.91 -0.53 -2.95
CA SER A 81 5.93 -1.48 -1.84
C SER A 81 5.49 -0.74 -0.58
N ILE A 82 4.29 -1.02 -0.13
CA ILE A 82 3.67 -0.34 1.01
C ILE A 82 4.20 -0.97 2.29
N PRO A 83 4.75 -0.17 3.25
CA PRO A 83 5.22 -0.70 4.52
C PRO A 83 4.05 -1.26 5.36
N ASP A 84 4.22 -2.47 5.90
CA ASP A 84 3.18 -3.15 6.69
C ASP A 84 2.70 -2.30 7.87
N THR A 85 3.63 -1.67 8.59
CA THR A 85 3.31 -0.84 9.76
C THR A 85 2.48 0.41 9.43
N ASP A 86 2.70 1.04 8.28
CA ASP A 86 1.92 2.20 7.85
C ASP A 86 0.57 1.76 7.30
N TRP A 87 0.54 0.61 6.62
CA TRP A 87 -0.69 0.01 6.13
C TRP A 87 -1.64 -0.40 7.25
N GLU A 88 -1.16 -1.06 8.30
CA GLU A 88 -1.95 -1.43 9.47
C GLU A 88 -2.55 -0.20 10.17
N LYS A 89 -1.77 0.87 10.34
CA LYS A 89 -2.25 2.14 10.92
C LYS A 89 -3.32 2.77 10.03
N LEU A 90 -3.12 2.76 8.71
CA LEU A 90 -4.08 3.29 7.75
C LEU A 90 -5.41 2.53 7.84
N LEU A 91 -5.38 1.18 7.78
CA LEU A 91 -6.59 0.35 7.86
C LEU A 91 -7.33 0.53 9.18
N THR A 92 -6.59 0.67 10.28
CA THR A 92 -7.17 0.94 11.60
C THR A 92 -7.89 2.29 11.63
N ALA A 93 -7.30 3.34 11.06
CA ALA A 93 -7.90 4.68 11.00
C ALA A 93 -9.06 4.76 9.99
N ALA A 94 -9.01 3.96 8.92
CA ALA A 94 -9.98 3.96 7.83
C ALA A 94 -11.14 2.98 8.01
N LYS A 95 -11.23 2.28 9.14
CA LYS A 95 -12.31 1.31 9.42
C LYS A 95 -13.70 1.91 9.17
N GLY A 96 -14.48 1.30 8.28
CA GLY A 96 -15.81 1.77 7.86
C GLY A 96 -15.79 3.05 7.02
N LYS A 97 -14.60 3.53 6.59
CA LYS A 97 -14.39 4.76 5.84
C LYS A 97 -13.68 4.50 4.52
N GLN A 98 -13.27 5.57 3.88
CA GLN A 98 -12.51 5.54 2.64
C GLN A 98 -11.05 5.99 2.88
N VAL A 99 -10.17 5.39 2.13
CA VAL A 99 -8.80 5.86 1.91
C VAL A 99 -8.77 6.52 0.55
N GLU A 100 -8.30 7.76 0.49
CA GLU A 100 -7.98 8.44 -0.76
C GLU A 100 -6.53 8.13 -1.12
N VAL A 101 -6.30 7.76 -2.37
CA VAL A 101 -4.97 7.49 -2.91
C VAL A 101 -4.67 8.46 -4.04
N SER A 102 -3.67 9.31 -3.84
CA SER A 102 -3.16 10.24 -4.85
C SER A 102 -1.85 9.72 -5.41
N VAL A 103 -1.81 9.46 -6.71
CA VAL A 103 -0.59 9.04 -7.44
C VAL A 103 0.01 10.25 -8.14
N LEU A 104 1.32 10.44 -7.94
CA LEU A 104 2.08 11.51 -8.55
C LEU A 104 3.23 10.91 -9.37
N THR A 105 3.50 11.51 -10.53
CA THR A 105 4.65 11.14 -11.38
C THR A 105 5.50 12.36 -11.68
N GLU A 106 6.81 12.15 -11.75
CA GLU A 106 7.77 13.19 -12.13
C GLU A 106 8.06 13.12 -13.62
N GLU A 107 7.80 14.21 -14.31
CA GLU A 107 8.21 14.39 -15.71
C GLU A 107 9.06 15.67 -15.82
N LYS A 108 10.28 15.56 -16.36
CA LYS A 108 11.21 16.70 -16.57
C LYS A 108 11.44 17.56 -15.33
N GLY A 109 11.51 16.91 -14.16
CA GLY A 109 11.73 17.59 -12.87
C GLY A 109 10.48 18.24 -12.27
N LYS A 110 9.30 18.01 -12.84
CA LYS A 110 8.01 18.52 -12.34
C LYS A 110 7.12 17.36 -11.92
N TRP A 111 6.51 17.50 -10.76
CA TRP A 111 5.56 16.51 -10.23
C TRP A 111 4.14 16.86 -10.67
N ASN A 112 3.49 15.90 -11.30
CA ASN A 112 2.09 16.01 -11.72
C ASN A 112 1.27 14.97 -10.95
N ALA A 113 0.11 15.38 -10.45
CA ALA A 113 -0.81 14.51 -9.74
C ALA A 113 -1.92 14.04 -10.69
N PHE A 114 -2.22 12.75 -10.68
CA PHE A 114 -3.43 12.18 -11.29
C PHE A 114 -4.66 12.52 -10.46
N LEU A 115 -5.87 12.30 -11.01
CA LEU A 115 -7.09 12.32 -10.21
C LEU A 115 -6.97 11.25 -9.12
N PRO A 116 -7.33 11.57 -7.86
CA PRO A 116 -7.29 10.60 -6.78
C PRO A 116 -8.36 9.52 -6.97
N PHE A 117 -8.08 8.31 -6.48
CA PHE A 117 -9.06 7.24 -6.38
C PHE A 117 -9.28 6.82 -4.93
N HIS A 118 -10.30 6.00 -4.68
CA HIS A 118 -10.69 5.64 -3.33
C HIS A 118 -10.65 4.11 -3.14
N ILE A 119 -10.29 3.71 -1.92
CA ILE A 119 -10.38 2.34 -1.43
C ILE A 119 -11.30 2.39 -0.20
N ARG A 120 -12.35 1.59 -0.20
CA ARG A 120 -13.25 1.48 0.95
C ARG A 120 -12.77 0.38 1.89
N VAL A 121 -12.60 0.68 3.17
CA VAL A 121 -12.29 -0.31 4.19
C VAL A 121 -13.59 -0.76 4.85
N SER A 122 -13.91 -2.05 4.77
CA SER A 122 -15.13 -2.61 5.37
C SER A 122 -15.12 -2.46 6.89
N GLU A 123 -16.28 -2.23 7.46
CA GLU A 123 -16.49 -2.29 8.91
C GLU A 123 -16.62 -3.73 9.41
N ASP A 124 -17.07 -4.63 8.54
CA ASP A 124 -17.30 -6.02 8.87
C ASP A 124 -15.97 -6.79 8.97
N PRO A 125 -15.78 -7.59 10.02
CA PRO A 125 -14.64 -8.46 10.12
C PRO A 125 -14.79 -9.64 9.15
N ILE A 126 -13.67 -10.12 8.61
CA ILE A 126 -13.62 -11.38 7.86
C ILE A 126 -12.71 -12.37 8.59
N ASP A 127 -12.81 -13.64 8.21
CA ASP A 127 -11.87 -14.67 8.66
C ASP A 127 -10.45 -14.26 8.25
N PRO A 128 -9.47 -14.28 9.16
CA PRO A 128 -8.08 -13.91 8.85
C PRO A 128 -7.40 -14.88 7.88
N TYR A 129 -8.00 -16.02 7.59
CA TYR A 129 -7.42 -17.03 6.72
C TYR A 129 -8.28 -17.30 5.49
N ILE A 130 -7.63 -17.54 4.37
CA ILE A 130 -8.23 -18.06 3.15
C ILE A 130 -7.76 -19.48 2.92
N ALA A 131 -8.71 -20.41 2.70
CA ALA A 131 -8.42 -21.76 2.27
C ALA A 131 -8.59 -21.85 0.74
N TYR A 132 -7.63 -22.46 0.06
CA TYR A 132 -7.65 -22.61 -1.39
C TYR A 132 -7.06 -23.94 -1.81
N ARG A 133 -7.41 -24.37 -3.01
CA ARG A 133 -6.88 -25.57 -3.62
C ARG A 133 -5.98 -25.19 -4.79
N LEU A 134 -4.76 -25.73 -4.81
CA LEU A 134 -3.93 -25.70 -6.01
C LEU A 134 -4.33 -26.86 -6.93
N ILE A 135 -4.57 -26.54 -8.18
CA ILE A 135 -4.87 -27.50 -9.24
C ILE A 135 -3.79 -27.35 -10.27
N ASP A 136 -3.03 -28.41 -10.50
CA ASP A 136 -2.03 -28.42 -11.55
C ASP A 136 -2.67 -28.25 -12.93
N PRO A 137 -1.95 -27.64 -13.89
CA PRO A 137 -2.43 -27.58 -15.27
C PRO A 137 -2.77 -28.97 -15.80
N GLY A 138 -3.86 -29.09 -16.56
CA GLY A 138 -4.46 -30.36 -16.95
C GLY A 138 -3.58 -31.29 -17.82
N TYR A 139 -2.36 -30.86 -18.18
CA TYR A 139 -1.35 -31.66 -18.88
C TYR A 139 -0.31 -32.29 -17.93
N GLN A 140 -0.38 -32.00 -16.63
CA GLN A 140 0.48 -32.64 -15.63
C GLN A 140 -0.28 -33.77 -14.92
N LEU A 141 0.43 -34.87 -14.63
CA LEU A 141 -0.10 -35.97 -13.84
C LEU A 141 -0.43 -35.44 -12.43
N TRP A 142 -1.61 -35.79 -11.94
CA TRP A 142 -2.20 -35.34 -10.65
C TRP A 142 -1.46 -35.95 -9.46
N ASN A 143 -0.20 -35.57 -9.27
CA ASN A 143 0.63 -36.18 -8.22
C ASN A 143 0.44 -35.55 -6.84
N GLU A 144 0.02 -34.28 -6.76
CA GLU A 144 -0.12 -33.59 -5.48
C GLU A 144 -1.32 -32.63 -5.51
N MET A 145 -2.46 -33.09 -5.06
CA MET A 145 -3.58 -32.22 -4.75
C MET A 145 -3.55 -31.87 -3.26
N GLY A 146 -3.45 -30.57 -2.95
CA GLY A 146 -3.48 -30.09 -1.58
C GLY A 146 -4.51 -28.98 -1.36
N ILE A 147 -5.11 -28.97 -0.17
CA ILE A 147 -5.82 -27.80 0.33
C ILE A 147 -4.80 -26.99 1.12
N TYR A 148 -4.69 -25.73 0.78
CA TYR A 148 -3.75 -24.79 1.40
C TYR A 148 -4.52 -23.74 2.17
N GLN A 149 -3.92 -23.26 3.24
CA GLN A 149 -4.44 -22.14 4.01
C GLN A 149 -3.38 -21.04 4.06
N ARG A 150 -3.80 -19.81 3.87
CA ARG A 150 -2.92 -18.64 3.94
C ARG A 150 -3.56 -17.57 4.80
N GLU A 151 -2.76 -16.89 5.61
CA GLU A 151 -3.16 -15.68 6.30
C GLU A 151 -3.34 -14.52 5.30
N LEU A 152 -4.38 -13.72 5.51
CA LEU A 152 -4.69 -12.59 4.63
C LEU A 152 -3.86 -11.34 4.93
N SER A 153 -3.32 -11.22 6.14
CA SER A 153 -2.59 -10.04 6.61
C SER A 153 -1.15 -9.94 6.08
N SER A 154 -0.62 -11.02 5.48
CA SER A 154 0.75 -11.04 4.97
C SER A 154 0.84 -11.78 3.63
N PHE A 155 1.99 -11.60 2.96
CA PHE A 155 2.35 -12.39 1.78
C PHE A 155 3.19 -13.61 2.12
N ASP A 156 3.50 -13.82 3.39
CA ASP A 156 4.32 -14.94 3.81
C ASP A 156 3.58 -16.28 3.61
N PRO A 157 4.26 -17.29 3.06
CA PRO A 157 3.66 -18.60 2.89
C PRO A 157 3.40 -19.24 4.27
N VAL A 158 2.13 -19.52 4.56
CA VAL A 158 1.73 -20.22 5.78
C VAL A 158 2.01 -21.72 5.64
N SER A 159 2.37 -22.37 6.75
CA SER A 159 2.66 -23.79 6.80
C SER A 159 1.48 -24.62 6.29
N TYR A 160 1.78 -25.52 5.35
CA TYR A 160 0.85 -26.37 4.66
C TYR A 160 0.37 -27.51 5.57
N THR A 161 -0.95 -27.72 5.62
CA THR A 161 -1.50 -28.96 6.15
C THR A 161 -1.78 -29.87 4.95
N HIS A 162 -0.91 -30.85 4.70
CA HIS A 162 -1.19 -31.93 3.76
C HIS A 162 -2.26 -32.83 4.37
N LEU A 163 -3.48 -32.70 3.91
CA LEU A 163 -4.46 -33.79 4.06
C LEU A 163 -4.21 -34.77 2.92
N ARG A 164 -3.41 -35.80 3.16
CA ARG A 164 -3.40 -37.00 2.30
C ARG A 164 -4.74 -37.68 2.46
N ALA A 165 -5.50 -37.76 1.37
CA ALA A 165 -6.63 -38.64 1.25
C ALA A 165 -6.15 -40.11 1.14
#